data_e6019271a71721536838d6ecc6db0f41
#
_entry.id   e6019271a71721536838d6ecc6db0f41
#
_cell.length_a   1.000
_cell.length_b   1.000
_cell.length_c   1.000
_cell.angle_alpha   90.00
_cell.angle_beta   90.00
_cell.angle_gamma   90.00
#
_symmetry.space_group_name_H-M   'P 1'
#
loop_
_entity.id
_entity.type
_entity.pdbx_description
1 polymer ?
#
loop_
_entity_poly.entity_id
_entity_poly.type
_entity_poly.pdbx_seq_one_letter_code
_entity_poly.pdbx_strand_id
1 'polypeptide(L)'
;MSREERENLEDREDIVVVAVDGSPASQTAVRWAANTAMKRGIPLRLASSYTMPQFLYAEGMVPPQELFDDLQRETLQKIDEAREIALEVAPDIKIGHAVAEGSPIDMLLEMSRNSTMVVMGSRGLGGLSGMVLG
;
A
#
# COMPACT_ATOMS: atom_id res chain seq x y z
N MET A 1 23.77 -8.69 18.32
CA MET A 1 22.78 -7.74 17.76
C MET A 1 23.21 -6.32 18.09
N SER A 2 23.35 -5.46 17.08
CA SER A 2 23.70 -4.07 17.26
C SER A 2 22.55 -3.28 17.90
N ARG A 3 22.86 -2.10 18.41
CA ARG A 3 21.85 -1.18 18.94
C ARG A 3 20.83 -0.79 17.86
N GLU A 4 21.32 -0.52 16.63
CA GLU A 4 20.51 -0.17 15.49
C GLU A 4 19.57 -1.30 15.08
N GLU A 5 20.06 -2.54 15.06
CA GLU A 5 19.23 -3.71 14.78
C GLU A 5 18.14 -3.92 15.83
N ARG A 6 18.44 -3.66 17.10
CA ARG A 6 17.44 -3.73 18.18
C ARG A 6 16.38 -2.65 18.05
N GLU A 7 16.77 -1.43 17.73
CA GLU A 7 15.82 -0.33 17.51
C GLU A 7 14.89 -0.64 16.34
N ASN A 8 15.42 -1.21 15.25
CA ASN A 8 14.61 -1.62 14.10
C ASN A 8 13.61 -2.72 14.44
N LEU A 9 13.99 -3.65 15.31
CA LEU A 9 13.08 -4.71 15.76
C LEU A 9 11.98 -4.18 16.68
N GLU A 10 12.32 -3.22 17.53
CA GLU A 10 11.36 -2.61 18.45
C GLU A 10 10.36 -1.73 17.71
N ASP A 11 10.77 -1.10 16.59
CA ASP A 11 9.90 -0.24 15.77
C ASP A 11 9.03 -1.03 14.78
N ARG A 12 9.18 -2.36 14.71
CA ARG A 12 8.33 -3.18 13.86
C ARG A 12 6.90 -3.21 14.36
N GLU A 13 5.98 -2.91 13.44
CA GLU A 13 4.56 -3.08 13.68
C GLU A 13 4.11 -4.45 13.18
N ASP A 14 3.29 -5.15 13.97
CA ASP A 14 2.62 -6.36 13.52
C ASP A 14 1.45 -5.93 12.64
N ILE A 15 1.68 -5.88 11.34
CA ILE A 15 0.71 -5.41 10.37
C ILE A 15 0.95 -6.07 9.01
N VAL A 16 -0.12 -6.37 8.31
CA VAL A 16 -0.06 -6.78 6.91
C VAL A 16 -0.32 -5.55 6.04
N VAL A 17 0.60 -5.25 5.12
CA VAL A 17 0.45 -4.17 4.16
C VAL A 17 0.08 -4.78 2.81
N VAL A 18 -0.92 -4.23 2.13
CA VAL A 18 -1.27 -4.64 0.77
C VAL A 18 -1.29 -3.44 -0.17
N ALA A 19 -0.68 -3.62 -1.34
CA ALA A 19 -0.66 -2.60 -2.38
C ALA A 19 -2.00 -2.53 -3.09
N VAL A 20 -2.54 -1.33 -3.25
CA VAL A 20 -3.83 -1.08 -3.88
C VAL A 20 -3.64 -0.20 -5.12
N ASP A 21 -3.99 -0.72 -6.30
CA ASP A 21 -3.96 0.03 -7.55
C ASP A 21 -5.29 -0.01 -8.31
N GLY A 22 -6.31 -0.66 -7.75
CA GLY A 22 -7.63 -0.79 -8.35
C GLY A 22 -7.79 -1.90 -9.38
N SER A 23 -6.69 -2.61 -9.72
CA SER A 23 -6.73 -3.71 -10.70
C SER A 23 -7.37 -4.97 -10.10
N PRO A 24 -7.86 -5.91 -10.94
CA PRO A 24 -8.34 -7.20 -10.46
C PRO A 24 -7.30 -7.98 -9.65
N ALA A 25 -6.03 -7.91 -10.04
CA ALA A 25 -4.94 -8.56 -9.32
C ALA A 25 -4.76 -7.95 -7.92
N SER A 26 -4.88 -6.64 -7.81
CA SER A 26 -4.85 -5.92 -6.53
C SER A 26 -6.02 -6.33 -5.64
N GLN A 27 -7.21 -6.47 -6.19
CA GLN A 27 -8.39 -6.91 -5.43
C GLN A 27 -8.20 -8.31 -4.86
N THR A 28 -7.64 -9.22 -5.65
CA THR A 28 -7.31 -10.57 -5.20
C THR A 28 -6.28 -10.51 -4.06
N ALA A 29 -5.27 -9.66 -4.20
CA ALA A 29 -4.26 -9.46 -3.16
C ALA A 29 -4.88 -8.93 -1.87
N VAL A 30 -5.84 -8.00 -1.96
CA VAL A 30 -6.56 -7.46 -0.80
C VAL A 30 -7.32 -8.56 -0.07
N ARG A 31 -8.01 -9.44 -0.78
CA ARG A 31 -8.74 -10.57 -0.18
C ARG A 31 -7.78 -11.51 0.56
N TRP A 32 -6.68 -11.85 -0.07
CA TRP A 32 -5.67 -12.71 0.53
C TRP A 32 -5.06 -12.07 1.78
N ALA A 33 -4.71 -10.79 1.69
CA ALA A 33 -4.10 -10.05 2.80
C ALA A 33 -5.06 -9.91 3.98
N ALA A 34 -6.33 -9.61 3.71
CA ALA A 34 -7.35 -9.50 4.75
C ALA A 34 -7.54 -10.84 5.49
N ASN A 35 -7.61 -11.94 4.75
CA ASN A 35 -7.72 -13.28 5.32
C ASN A 35 -6.49 -13.63 6.18
N THR A 36 -5.30 -13.30 5.70
CA THR A 36 -4.05 -13.53 6.43
C THR A 36 -3.98 -12.69 7.70
N ALA A 37 -4.32 -11.40 7.62
CA ALA A 37 -4.35 -10.52 8.79
C ALA A 37 -5.34 -11.03 9.84
N MET A 38 -6.52 -11.45 9.41
CA MET A 38 -7.54 -12.02 10.29
C MET A 38 -7.03 -13.26 11.02
N LYS A 39 -6.42 -14.19 10.30
CA LYS A 39 -5.89 -15.43 10.88
C LYS A 39 -4.76 -15.18 11.86
N ARG A 40 -3.95 -14.16 11.60
CA ARG A 40 -2.84 -13.79 12.49
C ARG A 40 -3.27 -12.87 13.63
N GLY A 41 -4.49 -12.33 13.58
CA GLY A 41 -4.97 -11.41 14.59
C GLY A 41 -4.26 -10.07 14.59
N ILE A 42 -3.81 -9.60 13.41
CA ILE A 42 -3.10 -8.32 13.25
C ILE A 42 -3.83 -7.40 12.26
N PRO A 43 -3.58 -6.08 12.33
CA PRO A 43 -4.22 -5.14 11.43
C PRO A 43 -3.77 -5.26 9.97
N LEU A 44 -4.60 -4.72 9.07
CA LEU A 44 -4.33 -4.58 7.65
C LEU A 44 -4.12 -3.09 7.32
N ARG A 45 -3.13 -2.79 6.50
CA ARG A 45 -2.92 -1.44 5.96
C ARG A 45 -3.02 -1.48 4.44
N LEU A 46 -3.93 -0.68 3.90
CA LEU A 46 -4.10 -0.52 2.46
C LEU A 46 -3.18 0.61 2.00
N ALA A 47 -2.24 0.31 1.12
CA ALA A 47 -1.25 1.27 0.68
C ALA A 47 -1.37 1.55 -0.81
N SER A 48 -1.41 2.81 -1.18
CA SER A 48 -1.49 3.23 -2.56
C SER A 48 -0.63 4.46 -2.80
N SER A 49 -0.19 4.63 -4.04
CA SER A 49 0.59 5.79 -4.42
C SER A 49 0.04 6.40 -5.70
N TYR A 50 0.35 7.66 -5.92
CA TYR A 50 0.08 8.35 -7.16
C TYR A 50 1.35 9.05 -7.62
N THR A 51 1.52 9.21 -8.92
CA THR A 51 2.68 9.86 -9.51
C THR A 51 2.23 11.10 -10.26
N MET A 52 2.88 12.23 -9.96
CA MET A 52 2.65 13.47 -10.69
C MET A 52 3.33 13.37 -12.07
N PRO A 53 2.67 13.84 -13.15
CA PRO A 53 3.29 13.80 -14.47
C PRO A 53 4.65 14.54 -14.50
N GLN A 54 5.70 13.84 -14.89
CA GLN A 54 7.07 14.36 -14.86
C GLN A 54 7.30 15.51 -15.84
N PHE A 55 6.56 15.55 -16.94
CA PHE A 55 6.73 16.61 -17.94
C PHE A 55 6.42 18.01 -17.39
N LEU A 56 5.55 18.10 -16.38
CA LEU A 56 5.24 19.37 -15.74
C LEU A 56 6.46 19.96 -15.03
N TYR A 57 7.24 19.13 -14.37
CA TYR A 57 8.47 19.56 -13.72
C TYR A 57 9.58 19.87 -14.72
N ALA A 58 9.66 19.10 -15.81
CA ALA A 58 10.68 19.28 -16.85
C ALA A 58 10.55 20.64 -17.57
N GLU A 59 9.34 21.17 -17.67
CA GLU A 59 9.07 22.48 -18.27
C GLU A 59 9.17 23.64 -17.27
N GLY A 60 9.59 23.36 -16.04
CA GLY A 60 9.69 24.35 -14.98
C GLY A 60 8.34 24.80 -14.41
N MET A 61 7.31 24.05 -14.68
CA MET A 61 5.96 24.34 -14.21
C MET A 61 5.72 23.73 -12.84
N VAL A 62 5.01 24.46 -11.99
CA VAL A 62 4.50 23.91 -10.71
C VAL A 62 3.13 23.32 -11.00
N PRO A 63 2.90 22.03 -10.71
CA PRO A 63 1.58 21.45 -10.93
C PRO A 63 0.50 22.18 -10.14
N PRO A 64 -0.69 22.40 -10.73
CA PRO A 64 -1.81 23.02 -10.02
C PRO A 64 -2.23 22.21 -8.81
N GLN A 65 -2.63 22.90 -7.73
CA GLN A 65 -3.12 22.23 -6.53
C GLN A 65 -4.32 21.31 -6.83
N GLU A 66 -5.17 21.71 -7.77
CA GLU A 66 -6.32 20.91 -8.20
C GLU A 66 -5.91 19.52 -8.71
N LEU A 67 -4.77 19.44 -9.42
CA LEU A 67 -4.27 18.17 -9.92
C LEU A 67 -3.84 17.24 -8.78
N PHE A 68 -3.14 17.77 -7.79
CA PHE A 68 -2.80 17.02 -6.58
C PHE A 68 -4.06 16.50 -5.87
N ASP A 69 -5.04 17.38 -5.69
CA ASP A 69 -6.30 17.04 -5.01
C ASP A 69 -7.06 15.95 -5.76
N ASP A 70 -7.11 16.03 -7.10
CA ASP A 70 -7.78 15.04 -7.93
C ASP A 70 -7.09 13.67 -7.86
N LEU A 71 -5.76 13.64 -7.91
CA LEU A 71 -4.99 12.41 -7.82
C LEU A 71 -5.14 11.76 -6.44
N GLN A 72 -5.12 12.55 -5.38
CA GLN A 72 -5.36 12.05 -4.03
C GLN A 72 -6.77 11.48 -3.88
N ARG A 73 -7.76 12.17 -4.44
CA ARG A 73 -9.15 11.72 -4.38
C ARG A 73 -9.35 10.39 -5.09
N GLU A 74 -8.79 10.24 -6.30
CA GLU A 74 -8.84 8.98 -7.04
C GLU A 74 -8.18 7.85 -6.27
N THR A 75 -7.04 8.13 -5.64
CA THR A 75 -6.29 7.15 -4.86
C THR A 75 -7.08 6.72 -3.63
N LEU A 76 -7.66 7.67 -2.91
CA LEU A 76 -8.50 7.38 -1.74
C LEU A 76 -9.75 6.60 -2.12
N GLN A 77 -10.31 6.85 -3.31
CA GLN A 77 -11.46 6.10 -3.80
C GLN A 77 -11.10 4.63 -4.03
N LYS A 78 -9.94 4.36 -4.59
CA LYS A 78 -9.43 2.98 -4.75
C LYS A 78 -9.23 2.30 -3.40
N ILE A 79 -8.74 3.04 -2.42
CA ILE A 79 -8.57 2.54 -1.05
C ILE A 79 -9.93 2.22 -0.41
N ASP A 80 -10.92 3.06 -0.59
CA ASP A 80 -12.26 2.82 -0.05
C ASP A 80 -12.88 1.55 -0.64
N GLU A 81 -12.72 1.35 -1.96
CA GLU A 81 -13.17 0.12 -2.62
C GLU A 81 -12.44 -1.11 -2.07
N ALA A 82 -11.13 -1.01 -1.86
CA ALA A 82 -10.34 -2.08 -1.29
C ALA A 82 -10.76 -2.40 0.16
N ARG A 83 -11.10 -1.36 0.93
CA ARG A 83 -11.59 -1.54 2.30
C ARG A 83 -12.89 -2.35 2.32
N GLU A 84 -13.81 -2.06 1.41
CA GLU A 84 -15.06 -2.82 1.30
C GLU A 84 -14.78 -4.29 1.02
N ILE A 85 -13.87 -4.57 0.10
CA ILE A 85 -13.46 -5.95 -0.23
C ILE A 85 -12.86 -6.64 0.99
N ALA A 86 -11.98 -5.96 1.71
CA ALA A 86 -11.35 -6.52 2.91
C ALA A 86 -12.38 -6.84 4.00
N LEU A 87 -13.36 -5.96 4.20
CA LEU A 87 -14.40 -6.16 5.21
C LEU A 87 -15.37 -7.27 4.86
N GLU A 88 -15.55 -7.58 3.57
CA GLU A 88 -16.32 -8.78 3.18
C GLU A 88 -15.64 -10.06 3.63
N VAL A 89 -14.31 -10.08 3.60
CA VAL A 89 -13.51 -11.25 4.00
C VAL A 89 -13.34 -11.32 5.52
N ALA A 90 -13.08 -10.18 6.14
CA ALA A 90 -12.73 -10.09 7.55
C ALA A 90 -13.42 -8.88 8.20
N PRO A 91 -14.71 -9.03 8.59
CA PRO A 91 -15.53 -7.89 9.06
C PRO A 91 -14.99 -7.19 10.31
N ASP A 92 -14.21 -7.87 11.13
CA ASP A 92 -13.78 -7.36 12.43
C ASP A 92 -12.31 -6.90 12.47
N ILE A 93 -11.56 -6.99 11.37
CA ILE A 93 -10.16 -6.57 11.39
C ILE A 93 -10.04 -5.05 11.41
N LYS A 94 -8.95 -4.58 12.01
CA LYS A 94 -8.61 -3.16 11.95
C LYS A 94 -7.95 -2.87 10.61
N ILE A 95 -8.46 -1.85 9.93
CA ILE A 95 -7.94 -1.46 8.61
C ILE A 95 -7.51 0.01 8.65
N GLY A 96 -6.23 0.23 8.38
CA GLY A 96 -5.69 1.56 8.14
C GLY A 96 -5.32 1.73 6.68
N HIS A 97 -4.91 2.93 6.31
CA HIS A 97 -4.45 3.18 4.95
C HIS A 97 -3.27 4.16 4.95
N ALA A 98 -2.52 4.13 3.86
CA ALA A 98 -1.45 5.08 3.60
C ALA A 98 -1.46 5.45 2.13
N VAL A 99 -1.33 6.74 1.84
CA VAL A 99 -1.24 7.28 0.49
C VAL A 99 0.06 8.05 0.39
N ALA A 100 0.83 7.79 -0.66
CA ALA A 100 2.09 8.47 -0.89
C ALA A 100 2.18 9.00 -2.31
N GLU A 101 2.90 10.11 -2.50
CA GLU A 101 3.30 10.56 -3.82
C GLU A 101 4.61 9.88 -4.19
N GLY A 102 4.71 9.36 -5.41
CA GLY A 102 5.93 8.78 -5.93
C GLY A 102 5.78 7.34 -6.37
N SER A 103 6.90 6.66 -6.48
CA SER A 103 6.95 5.27 -6.95
C SER A 103 6.27 4.32 -5.97
N PRO A 104 5.36 3.44 -6.45
CA PRO A 104 4.76 2.43 -5.59
C PRO A 104 5.81 1.46 -5.05
N ILE A 105 6.86 1.16 -5.80
CA ILE A 105 7.93 0.25 -5.36
C ILE A 105 8.67 0.85 -4.17
N ASP A 106 9.06 2.12 -4.26
CA ASP A 106 9.77 2.81 -3.18
C ASP A 106 8.92 2.87 -1.91
N MET A 107 7.63 3.15 -2.06
CA MET A 107 6.68 3.16 -0.95
C MET A 107 6.62 1.80 -0.27
N LEU A 108 6.48 0.72 -1.05
CA LEU A 108 6.37 -0.63 -0.51
C LEU A 108 7.66 -1.10 0.15
N LEU A 109 8.81 -0.76 -0.43
CA LEU A 109 10.11 -1.07 0.18
C LEU A 109 10.28 -0.37 1.52
N GLU A 110 9.87 0.88 1.61
CA GLU A 110 9.89 1.63 2.86
C GLU A 110 8.99 0.97 3.91
N MET A 111 7.77 0.63 3.53
CA MET A 111 6.82 -0.02 4.44
C MET A 111 7.24 -1.42 4.84
N SER A 112 7.96 -2.15 3.97
CA SER A 112 8.41 -3.52 4.27
C SER A 112 9.37 -3.59 5.45
N ARG A 113 10.06 -2.50 5.74
CA ARG A 113 11.04 -2.46 6.84
C ARG A 113 10.40 -2.63 8.21
N ASN A 114 9.18 -2.14 8.38
CA ASN A 114 8.51 -2.08 9.67
C ASN A 114 7.22 -2.90 9.75
N SER A 115 6.89 -3.67 8.71
CA SER A 115 5.68 -4.47 8.68
C SER A 115 5.99 -5.97 8.74
N THR A 116 4.99 -6.77 9.08
CA THR A 116 5.11 -8.23 9.10
C THR A 116 5.27 -8.78 7.69
N MET A 117 4.49 -8.27 6.75
CA MET A 117 4.59 -8.63 5.35
C MET A 117 3.98 -7.54 4.46
N VAL A 118 4.43 -7.52 3.22
CA VAL A 118 3.85 -6.69 2.16
C VAL A 118 3.33 -7.61 1.07
N VAL A 119 2.08 -7.39 0.66
CA VAL A 119 1.40 -8.20 -0.35
C VAL A 119 1.09 -7.33 -1.57
N MET A 120 1.29 -7.87 -2.74
CA MET A 120 0.95 -7.18 -3.98
C MET A 120 0.37 -8.17 -4.99
N GLY A 121 -0.44 -7.64 -5.91
CA GLY A 121 -1.01 -8.46 -6.97
C GLY A 121 0.05 -8.90 -7.98
N SER A 122 -0.16 -10.06 -8.57
CA SER A 122 0.80 -10.69 -9.48
C SER A 122 1.03 -9.94 -10.79
N ARG A 123 0.13 -9.01 -11.16
CA ARG A 123 0.19 -8.24 -12.41
C ARG A 123 0.04 -6.74 -12.20
N GLY A 124 0.00 -6.29 -10.95
CA GLY A 124 -0.05 -4.87 -10.61
C GLY A 124 1.33 -4.25 -10.59
N LEU A 125 1.40 -2.92 -10.41
CA LEU A 125 2.64 -2.17 -10.17
C LEU A 125 3.71 -2.33 -11.27
N GLY A 126 3.29 -2.31 -12.54
CA GLY A 126 4.24 -2.32 -13.64
C GLY A 126 4.87 -3.67 -13.96
N GLY A 127 4.21 -4.76 -13.62
CA GLY A 127 4.64 -6.10 -13.99
C GLY A 127 5.51 -6.82 -12.99
N LEU A 128 5.48 -6.42 -11.73
CA LEU A 128 6.16 -7.14 -10.64
C LEU A 128 5.34 -8.37 -10.22
N SER A 129 5.22 -9.33 -11.12
CA SER A 129 4.42 -10.51 -10.84
C SER A 129 5.12 -11.47 -9.90
N GLY A 130 4.36 -11.97 -8.92
CA GLY A 130 4.82 -13.04 -8.04
C GLY A 130 5.76 -12.62 -6.91
N MET A 131 5.93 -11.33 -6.66
CA MET A 131 6.78 -10.86 -5.55
C MET A 131 5.98 -10.69 -4.27
N VAL A 132 6.46 -11.33 -3.21
CA VAL A 132 6.00 -11.10 -1.84
C VAL A 132 7.20 -10.57 -1.06
N LEU A 133 7.05 -9.39 -0.47
CA LEU A 133 8.08 -8.77 0.35
C LEU A 133 7.70 -8.93 1.82
N GLY A 134 8.54 -9.60 2.53
CA GLY A 134 8.35 -9.81 3.96
C GLY A 134 9.32 -9.01 4.81
#